data_cdd0bb18d7c6108ac592de4ce3c84e10
#
_entry.id   cdd0bb18d7c6108ac592de4ce3c84e10
#
_cell.length_a   1.000
_cell.length_b   1.000
_cell.length_c   1.000
_cell.angle_alpha   90.00
_cell.angle_beta   90.00
_cell.angle_gamma   90.00
#
_symmetry.space_group_name_H-M   'P 1'
#
loop_
_entity.id
_entity.type
_entity.pdbx_description
1 polymer ?
#
loop_
_entity_poly.entity_id
_entity_poly.type
_entity_poly.pdbx_seq_one_letter_code
_entity_poly.pdbx_strand_id
1 'polypeptide(L)'
;VGATTRAGQLTAPLRDRFGVILRLELYTPEQLCQIIMRSASILNIPCEKEGALELAKRSRGTPRIANRLLKRIRDFAQVKGDGVVTKQIVDESLNQLEIDELGLDLVDRRMLEMIIKNYNGGPVGLEKLAAALGEEAVTLEDVYEPYLMQLGFLARTPRGRCATALAYQHLGILRDGQQMFHTLK
;
A
#
# COMPACT_ATOMS: atom_id res chain seq x y z
N VAL A 1 10.59 26.91 3.44
CA VAL A 1 10.11 25.57 3.80
C VAL A 1 10.27 24.67 2.59
N GLY A 2 10.78 23.45 2.78
CA GLY A 2 10.92 22.44 1.75
C GLY A 2 10.41 21.07 2.26
N ALA A 3 9.98 20.22 1.35
CA ALA A 3 9.60 18.83 1.64
C ALA A 3 10.17 17.90 0.56
N THR A 4 10.64 16.74 0.96
CA THR A 4 11.18 15.73 0.06
C THR A 4 10.95 14.33 0.62
N THR A 5 10.72 13.37 -0.24
CA THR A 5 10.72 11.94 0.09
C THR A 5 12.14 11.35 0.05
N ARG A 6 13.10 12.06 -0.55
CA ARG A 6 14.48 11.62 -0.78
C ARG A 6 15.48 12.49 0.00
N ALA A 7 15.34 12.56 1.33
CA ALA A 7 16.21 13.37 2.19
C ALA A 7 17.70 13.02 2.04
N GLY A 8 18.03 11.77 1.71
CA GLY A 8 19.40 11.32 1.46
C GLY A 8 20.07 11.93 0.22
N GLN A 9 19.29 12.45 -0.74
CA GLN A 9 19.80 13.11 -1.95
C GLN A 9 20.08 14.61 -1.73
N LEU A 10 19.67 15.17 -0.59
CA LEU A 10 19.99 16.56 -0.26
C LEU A 10 21.47 16.68 0.10
N THR A 11 22.16 17.62 -0.53
CA THR A 11 23.54 17.93 -0.18
C THR A 11 23.65 18.47 1.24
N ALA A 12 24.77 18.24 1.92
CA ALA A 12 24.99 18.75 3.29
C ALA A 12 24.79 20.27 3.39
N PRO A 13 25.35 21.12 2.49
CA PRO A 13 25.14 22.57 2.56
C PRO A 13 23.68 22.99 2.44
N LEU A 14 22.85 22.22 1.72
CA LEU A 14 21.42 22.51 1.63
C LEU A 14 20.69 22.11 2.92
N ARG A 15 21.01 20.96 3.50
CA ARG A 15 20.45 20.54 4.80
C ARG A 15 20.76 21.51 5.93
N ASP A 16 22.00 22.01 5.98
CA ASP A 16 22.47 22.92 7.03
C ASP A 16 21.77 24.28 7.00
N ARG A 17 21.18 24.66 5.85
CA ARG A 17 20.36 25.88 5.73
C ARG A 17 18.96 25.75 6.34
N PHE A 18 18.48 24.54 6.62
CA PHE A 18 17.22 24.33 7.33
C PHE A 18 17.48 24.25 8.83
N GLY A 19 17.00 25.23 9.57
CA GLY A 19 17.16 25.27 11.02
C GLY A 19 16.39 24.21 11.79
N VAL A 20 15.37 23.59 11.14
CA VAL A 20 14.56 22.52 11.72
C VAL A 20 14.32 21.47 10.65
N ILE A 21 14.64 20.21 10.95
CA ILE A 21 14.37 19.06 10.09
C ILE A 21 13.34 18.19 10.81
N LEU A 22 12.19 18.02 10.20
CA LEU A 22 11.09 17.18 10.71
C LEU A 22 10.93 15.96 9.81
N ARG A 23 10.72 14.80 10.44
CA ARG A 23 10.33 13.58 9.74
C ARG A 23 8.83 13.38 9.95
N LEU A 24 8.08 13.34 8.85
CA LEU A 24 6.66 13.03 8.88
C LEU A 24 6.49 11.50 8.84
N GLU A 25 5.66 11.02 9.74
CA GLU A 25 5.27 9.61 9.78
C GLU A 25 3.95 9.39 9.03
N LEU A 26 3.67 8.13 8.68
CA LEU A 26 2.40 7.77 8.09
C LEU A 26 1.30 7.86 9.15
N TYR A 27 0.09 8.19 8.71
CA TYR A 27 -1.07 8.26 9.57
C TYR A 27 -1.54 6.87 9.99
N THR A 28 -2.01 6.76 11.24
CA THR A 28 -2.70 5.54 11.69
C THR A 28 -4.09 5.43 11.03
N PRO A 29 -4.70 4.23 11.00
CA PRO A 29 -6.07 4.05 10.49
C PRO A 29 -7.07 4.98 11.18
N GLU A 30 -6.94 5.21 12.49
CA GLU A 30 -7.84 6.09 13.26
C GLU A 30 -7.70 7.56 12.84
N GLN A 31 -6.47 8.02 12.63
CA GLN A 31 -6.19 9.37 12.14
C GLN A 31 -6.72 9.55 10.70
N LEU A 32 -6.48 8.56 9.83
CA LEU A 32 -7.02 8.59 8.47
C LEU A 32 -8.55 8.55 8.45
N CYS A 33 -9.18 7.78 9.34
CA CYS A 33 -10.63 7.75 9.48
C CYS A 33 -11.17 9.15 9.76
N GLN A 34 -10.55 9.91 10.67
CA GLN A 34 -10.95 11.30 10.95
C GLN A 34 -10.81 12.20 9.70
N ILE A 35 -9.72 12.04 8.95
CA ILE A 35 -9.48 12.77 7.70
C ILE A 35 -10.52 12.41 6.64
N ILE A 36 -10.87 11.12 6.51
CA ILE A 36 -11.89 10.63 5.57
C ILE A 36 -13.25 11.19 5.93
N MET A 37 -13.66 11.14 7.21
CA MET A 37 -14.94 11.69 7.67
C MET A 37 -15.05 13.18 7.40
N ARG A 38 -13.99 13.95 7.67
CA ARG A 38 -13.93 15.38 7.33
C ARG A 38 -14.05 15.61 5.82
N SER A 39 -13.30 14.83 5.01
CA SER A 39 -13.33 14.95 3.55
C SER A 39 -14.71 14.58 2.99
N ALA A 40 -15.34 13.56 3.53
CA ALA A 40 -16.69 13.14 3.17
C ALA A 40 -17.70 14.25 3.45
N SER A 41 -17.63 14.90 4.62
CA SER A 41 -18.47 16.06 4.97
C SER A 41 -18.28 17.23 3.98
N ILE A 42 -17.03 17.59 3.66
CA ILE A 42 -16.74 18.69 2.71
C ILE A 42 -17.25 18.38 1.29
N LEU A 43 -17.18 17.10 0.89
CA LEU A 43 -17.61 16.65 -0.43
C LEU A 43 -19.11 16.28 -0.49
N ASN A 44 -19.86 16.46 0.62
CA ASN A 44 -21.25 16.05 0.78
C ASN A 44 -21.48 14.57 0.42
N ILE A 45 -20.58 13.69 0.88
CA ILE A 45 -20.67 12.25 0.72
C ILE A 45 -21.18 11.65 2.04
N PRO A 46 -22.37 11.04 2.06
CA PRO A 46 -22.83 10.29 3.23
C PRO A 46 -21.86 9.13 3.50
N CYS A 47 -21.28 9.08 4.70
CA CYS A 47 -20.24 8.10 5.04
C CYS A 47 -20.41 7.65 6.50
N GLU A 48 -20.51 6.34 6.69
CA GLU A 48 -20.53 5.73 8.01
C GLU A 48 -19.10 5.61 8.57
N LYS A 49 -18.99 5.67 9.90
CA LYS A 49 -17.69 5.58 10.57
C LYS A 49 -16.98 4.25 10.30
N GLU A 50 -17.72 3.16 10.26
CA GLU A 50 -17.21 1.81 9.95
C GLU A 50 -16.67 1.73 8.51
N GLY A 51 -17.38 2.34 7.55
CA GLY A 51 -16.91 2.47 6.17
C GLY A 51 -15.63 3.31 6.06
N ALA A 52 -15.62 4.46 6.75
CA ALA A 52 -14.44 5.32 6.80
C ALA A 52 -13.22 4.62 7.43
N LEU A 53 -13.42 3.83 8.49
CA LEU A 53 -12.34 3.08 9.14
C LEU A 53 -11.81 1.96 8.23
N GLU A 54 -12.68 1.23 7.55
CA GLU A 54 -12.27 0.17 6.62
C GLU A 54 -11.47 0.75 5.45
N LEU A 55 -11.93 1.88 4.89
CA LEU A 55 -11.21 2.61 3.87
C LEU A 55 -9.84 3.11 4.37
N ALA A 56 -9.77 3.59 5.61
CA ALA A 56 -8.54 4.07 6.22
C ALA A 56 -7.48 2.96 6.32
N LYS A 57 -7.85 1.75 6.72
CA LYS A 57 -6.95 0.59 6.82
C LYS A 57 -6.27 0.29 5.48
N ARG A 58 -7.00 0.40 4.37
CA ARG A 58 -6.50 0.10 3.01
C ARG A 58 -5.87 1.31 2.31
N SER A 59 -5.69 2.44 3.03
CA SER A 59 -5.15 3.70 2.48
C SER A 59 -3.64 3.89 2.69
N ARG A 60 -2.91 2.86 3.09
CA ARG A 60 -1.44 2.86 3.23
C ARG A 60 -0.88 4.01 4.07
N GLY A 61 -1.59 4.44 5.13
CA GLY A 61 -1.18 5.55 5.97
C GLY A 61 -1.15 6.93 5.28
N THR A 62 -1.76 7.08 4.10
CA THR A 62 -1.61 8.27 3.24
C THR A 62 -2.93 8.98 2.97
N PRO A 63 -3.12 10.25 3.39
CA PRO A 63 -4.35 11.01 3.13
C PRO A 63 -4.68 11.18 1.64
N ARG A 64 -3.66 11.26 0.78
CA ARG A 64 -3.84 11.34 -0.68
C ARG A 64 -4.53 10.09 -1.22
N ILE A 65 -4.08 8.90 -0.79
CA ILE A 65 -4.68 7.62 -1.22
C ILE A 65 -6.09 7.52 -0.64
N ALA A 66 -6.27 7.82 0.65
CA ALA A 66 -7.58 7.80 1.31
C ALA A 66 -8.62 8.66 0.58
N ASN A 67 -8.27 9.90 0.24
CA ASN A 67 -9.17 10.79 -0.48
C ASN A 67 -9.44 10.34 -1.93
N ARG A 68 -8.45 9.76 -2.59
CA ARG A 68 -8.63 9.18 -3.93
C ARG A 68 -9.60 8.00 -3.90
N LEU A 69 -9.43 7.10 -2.94
CA LEU A 69 -10.31 5.94 -2.77
C LEU A 69 -11.72 6.37 -2.34
N LEU A 70 -11.86 7.34 -1.42
CA LEU A 70 -13.16 7.88 -1.02
C LEU A 70 -14.00 8.35 -2.21
N LYS A 71 -13.39 9.09 -3.14
CA LYS A 71 -14.08 9.55 -4.36
C LYS A 71 -14.51 8.39 -5.25
N ARG A 72 -13.68 7.35 -5.38
CA ARG A 72 -14.04 6.15 -6.15
C ARG A 72 -15.19 5.38 -5.51
N ILE A 73 -15.10 5.18 -4.19
CA ILE A 73 -16.16 4.45 -3.45
C ILE A 73 -17.48 5.21 -3.46
N ARG A 74 -17.46 6.55 -3.40
CA ARG A 74 -18.66 7.36 -3.61
C ARG A 74 -19.36 7.01 -4.93
N ASP A 75 -18.60 6.92 -6.02
CA ASP A 75 -19.15 6.62 -7.34
C ASP A 75 -19.80 5.21 -7.36
N PHE A 76 -19.16 4.23 -6.68
CA PHE A 76 -19.74 2.90 -6.47
C PHE A 76 -21.01 2.94 -5.60
N ALA A 77 -20.99 3.69 -4.51
CA ALA A 77 -22.14 3.81 -3.62
C ALA A 77 -23.37 4.41 -4.35
N GLN A 78 -23.14 5.39 -5.22
CA GLN A 78 -24.20 6.02 -6.02
C GLN A 78 -24.78 5.07 -7.09
N VAL A 79 -23.98 4.17 -7.63
CA VAL A 79 -24.41 3.25 -8.71
C VAL A 79 -25.03 1.97 -8.16
N LYS A 80 -24.50 1.44 -7.06
CA LYS A 80 -24.86 0.12 -6.53
C LYS A 80 -25.70 0.15 -5.24
N GLY A 81 -25.78 1.30 -4.59
CA GLY A 81 -26.48 1.47 -3.32
C GLY A 81 -27.32 2.75 -3.27
N ASP A 82 -27.54 3.21 -2.09
CA ASP A 82 -28.30 4.43 -1.77
C ASP A 82 -27.43 5.69 -1.69
N GLY A 83 -26.18 5.62 -2.12
CA GLY A 83 -25.19 6.70 -2.09
C GLY A 83 -24.44 6.85 -0.77
N VAL A 84 -24.65 5.94 0.20
CA VAL A 84 -23.97 5.93 1.49
C VAL A 84 -22.71 5.06 1.44
N VAL A 85 -21.59 5.58 1.92
CA VAL A 85 -20.34 4.83 2.05
C VAL A 85 -20.40 4.00 3.34
N THR A 86 -20.93 2.79 3.24
CA THR A 86 -20.96 1.78 4.29
C THR A 86 -19.74 0.89 4.23
N LYS A 87 -19.48 0.10 5.30
CA LYS A 87 -18.40 -0.91 5.28
C LYS A 87 -18.57 -1.89 4.13
N GLN A 88 -19.79 -2.38 3.89
CA GLN A 88 -20.07 -3.33 2.81
C GLN A 88 -19.72 -2.75 1.43
N ILE A 89 -20.16 -1.53 1.14
CA ILE A 89 -19.84 -0.84 -0.13
C ILE A 89 -18.31 -0.65 -0.29
N VAL A 90 -17.60 -0.34 0.80
CA VAL A 90 -16.14 -0.21 0.78
C VAL A 90 -15.49 -1.54 0.41
N ASP A 91 -15.87 -2.64 1.08
CA ASP A 91 -15.32 -3.97 0.81
C ASP A 91 -15.59 -4.44 -0.62
N GLU A 92 -16.83 -4.32 -1.09
CA GLU A 92 -17.20 -4.68 -2.45
C GLU A 92 -16.45 -3.85 -3.50
N SER A 93 -16.36 -2.54 -3.28
CA SER A 93 -15.69 -1.62 -4.20
C SER A 93 -14.19 -1.87 -4.28
N LEU A 94 -13.53 -2.05 -3.14
CA LEU A 94 -12.08 -2.28 -3.11
C LEU A 94 -11.72 -3.65 -3.69
N ASN A 95 -12.56 -4.67 -3.49
CA ASN A 95 -12.39 -5.97 -4.14
C ASN A 95 -12.49 -5.85 -5.68
N GLN A 96 -13.43 -5.04 -6.21
CA GLN A 96 -13.52 -4.78 -7.65
C GLN A 96 -12.36 -3.96 -8.20
N LEU A 97 -11.75 -3.13 -7.37
CA LEU A 97 -10.52 -2.39 -7.69
C LEU A 97 -9.25 -3.22 -7.46
N GLU A 98 -9.42 -4.51 -7.12
CA GLU A 98 -8.32 -5.44 -6.82
C GLU A 98 -7.38 -4.96 -5.70
N ILE A 99 -7.92 -4.20 -4.75
CA ILE A 99 -7.21 -3.72 -3.56
C ILE A 99 -7.56 -4.63 -2.38
N ASP A 100 -6.55 -5.31 -1.84
CA ASP A 100 -6.73 -6.25 -0.76
C ASP A 100 -6.90 -5.59 0.63
N GLU A 101 -7.00 -6.42 1.67
CA GLU A 101 -7.23 -5.98 3.06
C GLU A 101 -6.10 -5.10 3.62
N LEU A 102 -4.89 -5.22 3.10
CA LEU A 102 -3.74 -4.40 3.46
C LEU A 102 -3.53 -3.22 2.51
N GLY A 103 -4.42 -3.03 1.52
CA GLY A 103 -4.30 -1.96 0.54
C GLY A 103 -3.29 -2.25 -0.57
N LEU A 104 -2.88 -3.51 -0.77
CA LEU A 104 -2.06 -3.90 -1.92
C LEU A 104 -2.92 -3.93 -3.18
N ASP A 105 -2.43 -3.32 -4.24
CA ASP A 105 -3.05 -3.38 -5.56
C ASP A 105 -2.51 -4.56 -6.39
N LEU A 106 -2.96 -4.66 -7.62
CA LEU A 106 -2.56 -5.73 -8.54
C LEU A 106 -1.05 -5.75 -8.79
N VAL A 107 -0.41 -4.58 -8.91
CA VAL A 107 1.03 -4.49 -9.21
C VAL A 107 1.87 -4.91 -8.00
N ASP A 108 1.48 -4.51 -6.79
CA ASP A 108 2.14 -4.97 -5.55
C ASP A 108 2.14 -6.49 -5.45
N ARG A 109 0.96 -7.10 -5.63
CA ARG A 109 0.83 -8.57 -5.55
C ARG A 109 1.61 -9.27 -6.66
N ARG A 110 1.52 -8.80 -7.90
CA ARG A 110 2.31 -9.31 -9.02
C ARG A 110 3.81 -9.22 -8.78
N MET A 111 4.26 -8.11 -8.18
CA MET A 111 5.67 -7.92 -7.83
C MET A 111 6.15 -8.99 -6.85
N LEU A 112 5.41 -9.21 -5.76
CA LEU A 112 5.73 -10.25 -4.78
C LEU A 112 5.65 -11.66 -5.38
N GLU A 113 4.58 -11.95 -6.13
CA GLU A 113 4.42 -13.25 -6.82
C GLU A 113 5.56 -13.53 -7.80
N MET A 114 5.97 -12.53 -8.58
CA MET A 114 7.08 -12.64 -9.52
C MET A 114 8.38 -13.01 -8.79
N ILE A 115 8.69 -12.32 -7.70
CA ILE A 115 9.88 -12.63 -6.89
C ILE A 115 9.80 -14.06 -6.33
N ILE A 116 8.63 -14.47 -5.85
CA ILE A 116 8.42 -15.79 -5.24
C ILE A 116 8.48 -16.90 -6.29
N LYS A 117 7.65 -16.82 -7.34
CA LYS A 117 7.44 -17.91 -8.29
C LYS A 117 8.57 -18.03 -9.32
N ASN A 118 9.07 -16.89 -9.82
CA ASN A 118 10.05 -16.88 -10.91
C ASN A 118 11.50 -16.78 -10.44
N TYR A 119 11.73 -16.32 -9.20
CA TYR A 119 13.06 -16.12 -8.66
C TYR A 119 13.25 -16.79 -7.28
N ASN A 120 12.42 -17.77 -6.93
CA ASN A 120 12.50 -18.55 -5.69
C ASN A 120 12.63 -17.68 -4.42
N GLY A 121 11.91 -16.56 -4.37
CA GLY A 121 11.96 -15.59 -3.28
C GLY A 121 13.08 -14.56 -3.39
N GLY A 122 13.87 -14.59 -4.44
CA GLY A 122 14.97 -13.66 -4.70
C GLY A 122 16.36 -14.18 -4.30
N PRO A 123 17.40 -13.36 -4.41
CA PRO A 123 17.41 -11.95 -4.80
C PRO A 123 17.24 -11.71 -6.31
N VAL A 124 16.49 -10.68 -6.67
CA VAL A 124 16.31 -10.25 -8.06
C VAL A 124 16.61 -8.74 -8.22
N GLY A 125 17.31 -8.38 -9.29
CA GLY A 125 17.65 -6.98 -9.60
C GLY A 125 16.40 -6.16 -9.99
N LEU A 126 16.41 -4.88 -9.68
CA LEU A 126 15.29 -3.96 -9.94
C LEU A 126 14.93 -3.92 -11.44
N GLU A 127 15.90 -3.71 -12.31
CA GLU A 127 15.70 -3.62 -13.76
C GLU A 127 15.07 -4.90 -14.34
N LYS A 128 15.54 -6.07 -13.85
CA LYS A 128 15.00 -7.36 -14.27
C LYS A 128 13.55 -7.55 -13.83
N LEU A 129 13.23 -7.10 -12.62
CA LEU A 129 11.88 -7.15 -12.07
C LEU A 129 10.95 -6.19 -12.82
N ALA A 130 11.41 -4.97 -13.09
CA ALA A 130 10.69 -3.95 -13.84
C ALA A 130 10.34 -4.42 -15.26
N ALA A 131 11.33 -4.96 -15.98
CA ALA A 131 11.13 -5.53 -17.30
C ALA A 131 10.11 -6.69 -17.30
N ALA A 132 10.15 -7.56 -16.28
CA ALA A 132 9.24 -8.69 -16.17
C ALA A 132 7.80 -8.27 -15.84
N LEU A 133 7.60 -7.14 -15.16
CA LEU A 133 6.30 -6.59 -14.80
C LEU A 133 5.73 -5.64 -15.87
N GLY A 134 6.56 -5.18 -16.81
CA GLY A 134 6.20 -4.13 -17.78
C GLY A 134 6.08 -2.75 -17.14
N GLU A 135 6.82 -2.50 -16.05
CA GLU A 135 6.84 -1.25 -15.30
C GLU A 135 8.21 -0.56 -15.39
N GLU A 136 8.25 0.73 -15.12
CA GLU A 136 9.52 1.44 -14.99
C GLU A 136 10.20 1.13 -13.65
N ALA A 137 11.52 0.94 -13.67
CA ALA A 137 12.30 0.63 -12.47
C ALA A 137 12.15 1.70 -11.37
N VAL A 138 12.14 2.97 -11.77
CA VAL A 138 11.93 4.11 -10.85
C VAL A 138 10.53 4.05 -10.22
N THR A 139 9.52 3.65 -10.96
CA THR A 139 8.14 3.50 -10.45
C THR A 139 8.08 2.38 -9.40
N LEU A 140 8.72 1.24 -9.65
CA LEU A 140 8.80 0.18 -8.65
C LEU A 140 9.52 0.66 -7.38
N GLU A 141 10.65 1.34 -7.51
CA GLU A 141 11.46 1.80 -6.39
C GLU A 141 10.77 2.90 -5.56
N ASP A 142 10.10 3.85 -6.21
CA ASP A 142 9.56 5.03 -5.54
C ASP A 142 8.11 4.87 -5.06
N VAL A 143 7.32 4.01 -5.72
CA VAL A 143 5.87 3.89 -5.47
C VAL A 143 5.52 2.60 -4.75
N TYR A 144 6.05 1.46 -5.20
CA TYR A 144 5.65 0.15 -4.70
C TYR A 144 6.55 -0.39 -3.58
N GLU A 145 7.87 -0.38 -3.75
CA GLU A 145 8.82 -0.93 -2.76
C GLU A 145 8.65 -0.32 -1.35
N PRO A 146 8.46 0.99 -1.17
CA PRO A 146 8.42 1.58 0.17
C PRO A 146 7.32 0.99 1.04
N TYR A 147 6.14 0.77 0.47
CA TYR A 147 5.03 0.21 1.22
C TYR A 147 5.21 -1.30 1.48
N LEU A 148 5.67 -2.05 0.49
CA LEU A 148 5.97 -3.48 0.66
C LEU A 148 7.08 -3.73 1.70
N MET A 149 8.09 -2.85 1.75
CA MET A 149 9.13 -2.89 2.78
C MET A 149 8.59 -2.54 4.16
N GLN A 150 7.70 -1.56 4.25
CA GLN A 150 7.06 -1.17 5.51
C GLN A 150 6.20 -2.31 6.09
N LEU A 151 5.47 -3.05 5.24
CA LEU A 151 4.73 -4.25 5.65
C LEU A 151 5.66 -5.44 5.98
N GLY A 152 6.95 -5.29 5.73
CA GLY A 152 7.91 -6.36 5.91
C GLY A 152 7.80 -7.48 4.86
N PHE A 153 7.14 -7.24 3.73
CA PHE A 153 6.95 -8.22 2.65
C PHE A 153 8.14 -8.28 1.70
N LEU A 154 8.84 -7.16 1.56
CA LEU A 154 10.00 -7.02 0.69
C LEU A 154 11.24 -6.66 1.51
N ALA A 155 12.34 -7.33 1.24
CA ALA A 155 13.66 -6.99 1.77
C ALA A 155 14.60 -6.54 0.64
N ARG A 156 15.32 -5.44 0.85
CA ARG A 156 16.34 -4.92 -0.06
C ARG A 156 17.71 -5.42 0.39
N THR A 157 18.41 -6.10 -0.48
CA THR A 157 19.76 -6.61 -0.23
C THR A 157 20.74 -6.04 -1.25
N PRO A 158 22.06 -6.10 -1.02
CA PRO A 158 23.05 -5.68 -2.03
C PRO A 158 22.94 -6.46 -3.36
N ARG A 159 22.37 -7.67 -3.33
CA ARG A 159 22.17 -8.52 -4.53
C ARG A 159 20.83 -8.27 -5.22
N GLY A 160 19.90 -7.56 -4.60
CA GLY A 160 18.57 -7.30 -5.14
C GLY A 160 17.44 -7.44 -4.11
N ARG A 161 16.23 -7.58 -4.60
CA ARG A 161 14.97 -7.65 -3.84
C ARG A 161 14.64 -9.09 -3.51
N CYS A 162 14.21 -9.32 -2.26
CA CYS A 162 13.79 -10.63 -1.78
C CYS A 162 12.40 -10.53 -1.15
N ALA A 163 11.55 -11.51 -1.42
CA ALA A 163 10.30 -11.68 -0.70
C ALA A 163 10.57 -12.33 0.67
N THR A 164 9.91 -11.84 1.70
CA THR A 164 10.04 -12.36 3.08
C THR A 164 9.03 -13.47 3.35
N ALA A 165 9.18 -14.17 4.47
CA ALA A 165 8.21 -15.18 4.91
C ALA A 165 6.79 -14.61 5.07
N LEU A 166 6.66 -13.33 5.47
CA LEU A 166 5.37 -12.64 5.59
C LEU A 166 4.68 -12.48 4.22
N ALA A 167 5.45 -12.22 3.15
CA ALA A 167 4.90 -12.13 1.80
C ALA A 167 4.34 -13.48 1.33
N TYR A 168 5.04 -14.58 1.59
CA TYR A 168 4.55 -15.93 1.28
C TYR A 168 3.25 -16.24 2.02
N GLN A 169 3.20 -15.91 3.32
CA GLN A 169 2.02 -16.11 4.15
C GLN A 169 0.82 -15.31 3.64
N HIS A 170 1.03 -14.02 3.32
CA HIS A 170 -0.02 -13.13 2.83
C HIS A 170 -0.61 -13.60 1.49
N LEU A 171 0.25 -14.07 0.58
CA LEU A 171 -0.18 -14.58 -0.72
C LEU A 171 -0.68 -16.03 -0.68
N GLY A 172 -0.65 -16.70 0.49
CA GLY A 172 -1.04 -18.10 0.61
C GLY A 172 -0.14 -19.07 -0.16
N ILE A 173 1.12 -18.69 -0.43
CA ILE A 173 2.09 -19.49 -1.17
C ILE A 173 2.98 -20.23 -0.17
N LEU A 174 3.08 -21.55 -0.31
CA LEU A 174 3.99 -22.36 0.50
C LEU A 174 5.44 -22.09 0.10
N ARG A 175 6.29 -21.88 1.09
CA ARG A 175 7.73 -21.82 0.87
C ARG A 175 8.25 -23.26 0.73
N ASP A 176 9.06 -23.55 -0.30
CA ASP A 176 9.68 -24.86 -0.48
C ASP A 176 10.36 -25.33 0.83
N GLY A 177 9.89 -26.48 1.36
CA GLY A 177 10.37 -27.05 2.62
C GLY A 177 9.49 -26.81 3.85
N GLN A 178 8.39 -26.07 3.77
CA GLN A 178 7.40 -25.97 4.85
C GLN A 178 6.19 -26.86 4.56
N GLN A 179 6.10 -28.00 5.27
CA GLN A 179 4.86 -28.77 5.36
C GLN A 179 3.79 -27.95 6.09
N MET A 180 2.59 -27.91 5.52
CA MET A 180 1.43 -27.34 6.21
C MET A 180 1.17 -28.10 7.51
N PHE A 181 1.43 -27.48 8.65
CA PHE A 181 0.80 -27.93 9.88
C PHE A 181 -0.68 -27.51 9.81
N HIS A 182 -1.52 -28.41 9.41
CA HIS A 182 -2.96 -28.32 9.64
C HIS A 182 -3.19 -28.27 11.14
N THR A 183 -3.42 -27.09 11.69
CA THR A 183 -4.03 -26.98 13.00
C THR A 183 -5.53 -27.18 12.80
N LEU A 184 -5.95 -28.44 12.90
CA LEU A 184 -7.32 -28.79 13.25
C LEU A 184 -7.62 -28.21 14.64
N LYS A 185 -8.50 -27.23 14.71
CA LYS A 185 -9.42 -27.03 15.83
C LYS A 185 -10.67 -26.29 15.35
#